data_d6b1bcf71e7716c1840d2b97a7b6aa48
#
_entry.id   d6b1bcf71e7716c1840d2b97a7b6aa48
#
_cell.length_a   1.000
_cell.length_b   1.000
_cell.length_c   1.000
_cell.angle_alpha   90.00
_cell.angle_beta   90.00
_cell.angle_gamma   90.00
#
_symmetry.space_group_name_H-M   'P 1'
#
loop_
_entity.id
_entity.type
_entity.pdbx_description
1 polymer ?
#
loop_
_entity_poly.entity_id
_entity_poly.type
_entity_poly.pdbx_seq_one_letter_code
_entity_poly.pdbx_strand_id
1 'polypeptide(L)'
;MAAFLRNSIKEFTYAHYSYTLHKYLLPVLSKVPVASLEESFLEQAMQQIITPTDAAHKPLGNSSARECLSMLRRICKYAAHLRLIRPMELEVALPKAGDKISAPLSPAEQQRLHQYVQANPTPRKIGLLLGLELGLRIGEICGLQWGDFDLK
;
A
#
# COMPACT_ATOMS: atom_id res chain seq x y z
N MET A 1 21.38 1.89 -3.80
CA MET A 1 20.05 2.43 -3.43
C MET A 1 19.34 1.61 -2.37
N ALA A 2 19.16 0.28 -2.54
CA ALA A 2 18.46 -0.58 -1.56
C ALA A 2 19.06 -0.53 -0.15
N ALA A 3 20.38 -0.59 0.00
CA ALA A 3 21.05 -0.56 1.32
C ALA A 3 20.89 0.79 2.06
N PHE A 4 20.87 1.91 1.34
CA PHE A 4 20.65 3.24 1.92
C PHE A 4 19.20 3.42 2.40
N LEU A 5 18.23 2.99 1.62
CA LEU A 5 16.82 3.06 1.99
C LEU A 5 16.49 2.17 3.20
N ARG A 6 17.12 1.00 3.32
CA ARG A 6 16.87 0.06 4.42
C ARG A 6 17.16 0.67 5.80
N ASN A 7 18.14 1.54 5.89
CA ASN A 7 18.54 2.18 7.17
C ASN A 7 17.78 3.48 7.47
N SER A 8 17.07 4.05 6.49
CA SER A 8 16.42 5.36 6.62
C SER A 8 14.89 5.31 6.74
N ILE A 9 14.27 4.15 6.50
CA ILE A 9 12.81 3.97 6.54
C ILE A 9 12.43 2.80 7.45
N LYS A 10 11.20 2.83 7.98
CA LYS A 10 10.66 1.73 8.79
C LYS A 10 10.65 0.43 7.97
N GLU A 11 10.94 -0.69 8.62
CA GLU A 11 11.01 -2.01 7.99
C GLU A 11 9.74 -2.37 7.22
N PHE A 12 8.57 -2.07 7.76
CA PHE A 12 7.28 -2.26 7.08
C PHE A 12 7.21 -1.46 5.76
N THR A 13 7.66 -0.22 5.75
CA THR A 13 7.68 0.63 4.54
C THR A 13 8.65 0.08 3.50
N TYR A 14 9.82 -0.42 3.94
CA TYR A 14 10.77 -1.08 3.05
C TYR A 14 10.20 -2.35 2.42
N ALA A 15 9.59 -3.21 3.23
CA ALA A 15 8.95 -4.45 2.76
C ALA A 15 7.85 -4.15 1.74
N HIS A 16 7.03 -3.12 1.99
CA HIS A 16 5.98 -2.71 1.11
C HIS A 16 6.50 -2.16 -0.24
N TYR A 17 7.52 -1.31 -0.21
CA TYR A 17 8.17 -0.83 -1.43
C TYR A 17 8.85 -1.96 -2.22
N SER A 18 9.51 -2.88 -1.50
CA SER A 18 10.13 -4.05 -2.12
C SER A 18 9.10 -4.94 -2.81
N TYR A 19 7.96 -5.18 -2.15
CA TYR A 19 6.85 -5.93 -2.73
C TYR A 19 6.31 -5.27 -4.00
N THR A 20 6.01 -3.97 -3.96
CA THR A 20 5.48 -3.22 -5.11
C THR A 20 6.46 -3.24 -6.28
N LEU A 21 7.75 -3.05 -5.99
CA LEU A 21 8.81 -3.08 -6.99
C LEU A 21 8.91 -4.45 -7.68
N HIS A 22 9.05 -5.52 -6.88
CA HIS A 22 9.27 -6.87 -7.43
C HIS A 22 8.03 -7.44 -8.11
N LYS A 23 6.85 -7.14 -7.57
CA LYS A 23 5.61 -7.70 -8.11
C LYS A 23 5.13 -7.00 -9.38
N TYR A 24 5.26 -5.68 -9.44
CA TYR A 24 4.62 -4.91 -10.52
C TYR A 24 5.62 -4.26 -11.48
N LEU A 25 6.67 -3.62 -10.99
CA LEU A 25 7.55 -2.81 -11.83
C LEU A 25 8.67 -3.62 -12.48
N LEU A 26 9.37 -4.46 -11.73
CA LEU A 26 10.50 -5.23 -12.26
C LEU A 26 10.14 -6.18 -13.39
N PRO A 27 9.01 -6.91 -13.39
CA PRO A 27 8.66 -7.80 -14.49
C PRO A 27 8.61 -7.08 -15.85
N VAL A 28 8.23 -5.81 -15.86
CA VAL A 28 8.10 -5.00 -17.08
C VAL A 28 9.39 -4.22 -17.37
N LEU A 29 10.06 -3.69 -16.36
CA LEU A 29 11.17 -2.74 -16.53
C LEU A 29 12.57 -3.38 -16.46
N SER A 30 12.71 -4.58 -15.89
CA SER A 30 14.04 -5.16 -15.59
C SER A 30 14.92 -5.41 -16.81
N LYS A 31 14.33 -5.55 -18.00
CA LYS A 31 15.06 -5.83 -19.25
C LYS A 31 15.47 -4.57 -20.01
N VAL A 32 15.05 -3.39 -19.54
CA VAL A 32 15.28 -2.12 -20.25
C VAL A 32 16.42 -1.37 -19.58
N PRO A 33 17.48 -0.99 -20.32
CA PRO A 33 18.55 -0.16 -19.79
C PRO A 33 18.02 1.20 -19.32
N VAL A 34 18.47 1.68 -18.16
CA VAL A 34 18.01 2.95 -17.58
C VAL A 34 18.23 4.12 -18.56
N ALA A 35 19.34 4.11 -19.30
CA ALA A 35 19.67 5.17 -20.25
C ALA A 35 18.72 5.26 -21.46
N SER A 36 17.97 4.20 -21.76
CA SER A 36 16.99 4.15 -22.85
C SER A 36 15.53 4.33 -22.38
N LEU A 37 15.33 4.71 -21.12
CA LEU A 37 13.99 4.95 -20.62
C LEU A 37 13.47 6.31 -21.14
N GLU A 38 12.41 6.24 -21.91
CA GLU A 38 11.66 7.40 -22.42
C GLU A 38 10.30 7.50 -21.73
N GLU A 39 9.75 8.70 -21.68
CA GLU A 39 8.48 9.00 -21.04
C GLU A 39 7.34 8.14 -21.61
N SER A 40 7.22 8.12 -22.95
CA SER A 40 6.21 7.32 -23.67
C SER A 40 6.28 5.83 -23.37
N PHE A 41 7.50 5.29 -23.27
CA PHE A 41 7.69 3.88 -22.88
C PHE A 41 7.24 3.61 -21.45
N LEU A 42 7.59 4.49 -20.51
CA LEU A 42 7.22 4.32 -19.09
C LEU A 42 5.71 4.46 -18.89
N GLU A 43 5.06 5.34 -19.63
CA GLU A 43 3.60 5.49 -19.60
C GLU A 43 2.89 4.25 -20.14
N GLN A 44 3.35 3.71 -21.28
CA GLN A 44 2.82 2.46 -21.83
C GLN A 44 3.05 1.28 -20.88
N ALA A 45 4.25 1.15 -20.31
CA ALA A 45 4.59 0.13 -19.32
C ALA A 45 3.68 0.23 -18.10
N MET A 46 3.45 1.45 -17.62
CA MET A 46 2.56 1.68 -16.48
C MET A 46 1.11 1.35 -16.82
N GLN A 47 0.64 1.67 -18.02
CA GLN A 47 -0.69 1.32 -18.49
C GLN A 47 -0.88 -0.21 -18.58
N GLN A 48 0.12 -0.95 -19.04
CA GLN A 48 0.11 -2.41 -19.05
C GLN A 48 0.06 -3.02 -17.63
N ILE A 49 0.75 -2.40 -16.66
CA ILE A 49 0.70 -2.83 -15.25
C ILE A 49 -0.69 -2.59 -14.66
N ILE A 50 -1.33 -1.45 -14.99
CA ILE A 50 -2.66 -1.09 -14.48
C ILE A 50 -3.75 -1.96 -15.11
N THR A 51 -3.68 -2.17 -16.43
CA THR A 51 -4.67 -2.90 -17.22
C THR A 51 -3.98 -3.98 -18.03
N PRO A 52 -3.64 -5.12 -17.41
CA PRO A 52 -2.99 -6.22 -18.11
C PRO A 52 -3.83 -6.73 -19.28
N THR A 53 -3.19 -7.03 -20.39
CA THR A 53 -3.86 -7.55 -21.60
C THR A 53 -4.17 -9.03 -21.48
N ASP A 54 -3.48 -9.75 -20.59
CA ASP A 54 -3.68 -11.18 -20.39
C ASP A 54 -4.79 -11.45 -19.36
N ALA A 55 -5.58 -12.48 -19.60
CA ALA A 55 -6.68 -12.89 -18.72
C ALA A 55 -6.21 -13.49 -17.36
N ALA A 56 -4.92 -13.75 -17.21
CA ALA A 56 -4.34 -14.33 -15.99
C ALA A 56 -4.16 -13.29 -14.87
N HIS A 57 -4.07 -12.01 -15.22
CA HIS A 57 -3.84 -10.92 -14.30
C HIS A 57 -5.06 -10.01 -14.19
N LYS A 58 -5.49 -9.75 -12.96
CA LYS A 58 -6.58 -8.80 -12.70
C LYS A 58 -6.07 -7.35 -12.79
N PRO A 59 -6.87 -6.42 -13.34
CA PRO A 59 -6.56 -5.00 -13.31
C PRO A 59 -6.26 -4.50 -11.89
N LEU A 60 -5.30 -3.58 -11.77
CA LEU A 60 -4.97 -2.98 -10.49
C LEU A 60 -6.07 -2.02 -10.03
N GLY A 61 -6.42 -2.09 -8.75
CA GLY A 61 -7.25 -1.07 -8.12
C GLY A 61 -6.54 0.29 -8.04
N ASN A 62 -7.33 1.37 -7.91
CA ASN A 62 -6.84 2.74 -7.90
C ASN A 62 -5.69 2.98 -6.92
N SER A 63 -5.79 2.49 -5.67
CA SER A 63 -4.72 2.65 -4.66
C SER A 63 -3.40 2.03 -5.08
N SER A 64 -3.42 0.77 -5.56
CA SER A 64 -2.21 0.07 -6.00
C SER A 64 -1.60 0.70 -7.26
N ALA A 65 -2.45 1.15 -8.20
CA ALA A 65 -2.01 1.86 -9.39
C ALA A 65 -1.31 3.19 -9.04
N ARG A 66 -1.89 3.98 -8.13
CA ARG A 66 -1.27 5.22 -7.61
C ARG A 66 0.07 4.96 -6.94
N GLU A 67 0.17 3.89 -6.20
CA GLU A 67 1.39 3.53 -5.51
C GLU A 67 2.50 3.13 -6.48
N CYS A 68 2.19 2.28 -7.48
CA CYS A 68 3.13 1.92 -8.54
C CYS A 68 3.62 3.18 -9.28
N LEU A 69 2.71 4.08 -9.66
CA LEU A 69 3.05 5.32 -10.35
C LEU A 69 3.91 6.25 -9.47
N SER A 70 3.56 6.37 -8.18
CA SER A 70 4.35 7.18 -7.23
C SER A 70 5.76 6.63 -7.07
N MET A 71 5.91 5.31 -6.98
CA MET A 71 7.22 4.66 -6.92
C MET A 71 8.02 4.87 -8.20
N LEU A 72 7.40 4.68 -9.36
CA LEU A 72 8.05 4.91 -10.65
C LEU A 72 8.55 6.36 -10.79
N ARG A 73 7.73 7.34 -10.44
CA ARG A 73 8.12 8.76 -10.42
C ARG A 73 9.31 9.03 -9.51
N ARG A 74 9.35 8.40 -8.33
CA ARG A 74 10.51 8.51 -7.41
C ARG A 74 11.77 7.91 -8.01
N ILE A 75 11.67 6.77 -8.69
CA ILE A 75 12.80 6.14 -9.37
C ILE A 75 13.33 7.04 -10.49
N CYS A 76 12.44 7.57 -11.34
CA CYS A 76 12.80 8.50 -12.41
C CYS A 76 13.45 9.78 -11.87
N LYS A 77 12.87 10.38 -10.82
CA LYS A 77 13.45 11.56 -10.16
C LYS A 77 14.86 11.30 -9.62
N TYR A 78 15.08 10.14 -9.03
CA TYR A 78 16.40 9.74 -8.54
C TYR A 78 17.38 9.49 -9.69
N ALA A 79 16.97 8.81 -10.75
CA ALA A 79 17.78 8.57 -11.94
C ALA A 79 18.18 9.89 -12.64
N ALA A 80 17.24 10.86 -12.71
CA ALA A 80 17.52 12.19 -13.23
C ALA A 80 18.51 12.97 -12.33
N HIS A 81 18.37 12.86 -11.01
CA HIS A 81 19.33 13.43 -10.07
C HIS A 81 20.76 12.89 -10.27
N LEU A 82 20.87 11.60 -10.59
CA LEU A 82 22.14 10.95 -10.95
C LEU A 82 22.58 11.24 -12.39
N ARG A 83 21.85 12.06 -13.14
CA ARG A 83 22.10 12.39 -14.56
C ARG A 83 22.12 11.17 -15.49
N LEU A 84 21.44 10.08 -15.13
CA LEU A 84 21.31 8.88 -15.94
C LEU A 84 20.22 9.01 -17.01
N ILE A 85 19.19 9.84 -16.76
CA ILE A 85 18.10 10.14 -17.69
C ILE A 85 17.79 11.65 -17.60
N ARG A 86 17.03 12.15 -18.58
CA ARG A 86 16.47 13.51 -18.50
C ARG A 86 15.32 13.55 -17.49
N PRO A 87 15.08 14.69 -16.82
CA PRO A 87 13.86 14.89 -16.05
C PRO A 87 12.64 14.66 -16.92
N MET A 88 11.64 13.92 -16.42
CA MET A 88 10.41 13.61 -17.13
C MET A 88 9.22 13.66 -16.17
N GLU A 89 8.05 14.00 -16.71
CA GLU A 89 6.78 13.97 -16.01
C GLU A 89 5.89 12.89 -16.61
N LEU A 90 5.51 11.90 -15.81
CA LEU A 90 4.69 10.78 -16.27
C LEU A 90 3.22 11.10 -16.11
N GLU A 91 2.48 11.18 -17.22
CA GLU A 91 1.04 11.36 -17.25
C GLU A 91 0.35 10.03 -17.56
N VAL A 92 -0.17 9.36 -16.53
CA VAL A 92 -0.82 8.06 -16.66
C VAL A 92 -2.26 8.15 -16.17
N ALA A 93 -3.20 7.71 -17.00
CA ALA A 93 -4.60 7.59 -16.60
C ALA A 93 -4.76 6.51 -15.53
N LEU A 94 -5.23 6.93 -14.36
CA LEU A 94 -5.48 6.02 -13.25
C LEU A 94 -6.92 5.50 -13.29
N PRO A 95 -7.17 4.25 -12.84
CA PRO A 95 -8.52 3.75 -12.65
C PRO A 95 -9.31 4.69 -11.75
N LYS A 96 -10.61 4.86 -12.01
CA LYS A 96 -11.47 5.62 -11.11
C LYS A 96 -11.49 4.97 -9.73
N ALA A 97 -11.42 5.78 -8.70
CA ALA A 97 -11.68 5.30 -7.34
C ALA A 97 -13.15 4.86 -7.30
N GLY A 98 -13.41 3.60 -7.02
CA GLY A 98 -14.77 3.17 -6.74
C GLY A 98 -15.22 3.79 -5.41
N ASP A 99 -16.41 4.35 -5.39
CA ASP A 99 -17.04 4.86 -4.17
C ASP A 99 -17.44 3.65 -3.28
N LYS A 100 -16.45 3.00 -2.71
CA LYS A 100 -16.70 2.04 -1.63
C LYS A 100 -16.97 2.83 -0.36
N ILE A 101 -18.20 3.27 -0.21
CA ILE A 101 -18.70 3.73 1.08
C ILE A 101 -18.77 2.48 1.96
N SER A 102 -17.83 2.38 2.90
CA SER A 102 -17.93 1.38 3.96
C SER A 102 -19.03 1.84 4.90
N ALA A 103 -20.16 1.14 4.90
CA ALA A 103 -21.22 1.43 5.86
C ALA A 103 -20.70 1.12 7.27
N PRO A 104 -20.92 2.01 8.24
CA PRO A 104 -20.63 1.72 9.63
C PRO A 104 -21.53 0.58 10.14
N LEU A 105 -21.06 -0.14 11.17
CA LEU A 105 -21.88 -1.15 11.83
C LEU A 105 -23.11 -0.51 12.45
N SER A 106 -24.27 -1.11 12.21
CA SER A 106 -25.50 -0.73 12.92
C SER A 106 -25.41 -1.06 14.42
N PRO A 107 -26.20 -0.40 15.29
CA PRO A 107 -26.22 -0.71 16.73
C PRO A 107 -26.48 -2.20 17.02
N ALA A 108 -27.37 -2.83 16.26
CA ALA A 108 -27.67 -4.26 16.41
C ALA A 108 -26.49 -5.17 16.03
N GLU A 109 -25.68 -4.79 15.04
CA GLU A 109 -24.46 -5.51 14.66
C GLU A 109 -23.36 -5.32 15.69
N GLN A 110 -23.21 -4.11 16.23
CA GLN A 110 -22.29 -3.84 17.33
C GLN A 110 -22.62 -4.70 18.54
N GLN A 111 -23.89 -4.74 18.97
CA GLN A 111 -24.34 -5.55 20.09
C GLN A 111 -24.07 -7.03 19.87
N ARG A 112 -24.34 -7.57 18.67
CA ARG A 112 -24.02 -8.97 18.34
C ARG A 112 -22.51 -9.25 18.41
N LEU A 113 -21.69 -8.31 17.96
CA LEU A 113 -20.24 -8.42 18.05
C LEU A 113 -19.76 -8.47 19.50
N HIS A 114 -20.29 -7.58 20.37
CA HIS A 114 -20.01 -7.60 21.80
C HIS A 114 -20.35 -8.96 22.45
N GLN A 115 -21.55 -9.46 22.22
CA GLN A 115 -21.98 -10.76 22.74
C GLN A 115 -21.08 -11.90 22.25
N TYR A 116 -20.70 -11.89 20.97
CA TYR A 116 -19.80 -12.90 20.41
C TYR A 116 -18.40 -12.87 21.05
N VAL A 117 -17.87 -11.68 21.34
CA VAL A 117 -16.56 -11.54 21.99
C VAL A 117 -16.65 -11.96 23.47
N GLN A 118 -17.69 -11.54 24.19
CA GLN A 118 -17.89 -11.88 25.59
C GLN A 118 -18.08 -13.38 25.82
N ALA A 119 -18.79 -14.06 24.92
CA ALA A 119 -19.02 -15.50 25.03
C ALA A 119 -17.72 -16.34 24.94
N ASN A 120 -16.71 -15.85 24.23
CA ASN A 120 -15.42 -16.56 24.07
C ASN A 120 -14.30 -15.54 23.83
N PRO A 121 -13.80 -14.84 24.87
CA PRO A 121 -12.80 -13.81 24.76
C PRO A 121 -11.44 -14.41 24.39
N THR A 122 -10.80 -13.81 23.41
CA THR A 122 -9.40 -14.05 23.04
C THR A 122 -8.69 -12.69 22.86
N PRO A 123 -7.35 -12.62 22.97
CA PRO A 123 -6.63 -11.36 22.80
C PRO A 123 -6.98 -10.65 21.48
N ARG A 124 -7.13 -11.40 20.38
CA ARG A 124 -7.51 -10.85 19.08
C ARG A 124 -8.92 -10.27 19.06
N LYS A 125 -9.88 -10.94 19.70
CA LYS A 125 -11.27 -10.49 19.79
C LYS A 125 -11.40 -9.27 20.70
N ILE A 126 -10.66 -9.22 21.82
CA ILE A 126 -10.58 -8.05 22.69
C ILE A 126 -9.97 -6.88 21.93
N GLY A 127 -8.89 -7.09 21.18
CA GLY A 127 -8.33 -6.04 20.31
C GLY A 127 -9.32 -5.48 19.29
N LEU A 128 -10.22 -6.34 18.76
CA LEU A 128 -11.30 -5.87 17.86
C LEU A 128 -12.28 -4.92 18.57
N LEU A 129 -12.67 -5.23 19.81
CA LEU A 129 -13.52 -4.33 20.62
C LEU A 129 -12.80 -3.04 20.97
N LEU A 130 -11.53 -3.08 21.33
CA LEU A 130 -10.74 -1.86 21.56
C LEU A 130 -10.70 -0.96 20.34
N GLY A 131 -10.53 -1.56 19.15
CA GLY A 131 -10.62 -0.82 17.89
C GLY A 131 -12.00 -0.22 17.62
N LEU A 132 -13.07 -0.95 17.94
CA LEU A 132 -14.44 -0.51 17.74
C LEU A 132 -14.83 0.62 18.71
N GLU A 133 -14.54 0.45 20.01
CA GLU A 133 -14.98 1.35 21.06
C GLU A 133 -14.09 2.60 21.20
N LEU A 134 -12.79 2.44 21.08
CA LEU A 134 -11.82 3.50 21.30
C LEU A 134 -11.26 4.08 19.99
N GLY A 135 -11.59 3.50 18.84
CA GLY A 135 -11.06 3.93 17.56
C GLY A 135 -9.55 3.71 17.36
N LEU A 136 -8.97 2.82 18.17
CA LEU A 136 -7.53 2.56 18.11
C LEU A 136 -7.14 1.86 16.80
N ARG A 137 -6.01 2.28 16.23
CA ARG A 137 -5.45 1.60 15.06
C ARG A 137 -4.83 0.26 15.45
N ILE A 138 -4.77 -0.68 14.51
CA ILE A 138 -4.21 -2.02 14.78
C ILE A 138 -2.81 -1.97 15.38
N GLY A 139 -1.95 -1.06 14.94
CA GLY A 139 -0.60 -0.89 15.49
C GLY A 139 -0.58 -0.35 16.92
N GLU A 140 -1.56 0.47 17.29
CA GLU A 140 -1.75 0.99 18.65
C GLU A 140 -2.25 -0.14 19.56
N ILE A 141 -3.23 -0.93 19.10
CA ILE A 141 -3.74 -2.09 19.84
C ILE A 141 -2.63 -3.11 20.09
N CYS A 142 -1.80 -3.40 19.10
CA CYS A 142 -0.69 -4.35 19.25
C CYS A 142 0.43 -3.82 20.16
N GLY A 143 0.53 -2.51 20.33
CA GLY A 143 1.52 -1.86 21.20
C GLY A 143 1.06 -1.63 22.63
N LEU A 144 -0.21 -1.89 22.97
CA LEU A 144 -0.77 -1.67 24.31
C LEU A 144 -0.03 -2.51 25.38
N GLN A 145 0.27 -1.87 26.49
CA GLN A 145 0.86 -2.47 27.68
C GLN A 145 -0.06 -2.29 28.88
N TRP A 146 0.09 -3.12 29.90
CA TRP A 146 -0.72 -3.03 31.11
C TRP A 146 -0.61 -1.68 31.83
N GLY A 147 0.52 -0.98 31.66
CA GLY A 147 0.72 0.37 32.19
C GLY A 147 -0.11 1.47 31.50
N ASP A 148 -0.69 1.17 30.34
CA ASP A 148 -1.53 2.15 29.59
C ASP A 148 -2.98 2.17 30.10
N PHE A 149 -3.34 1.27 31.02
CA PHE A 149 -4.69 1.17 31.59
C PHE A 149 -4.74 1.77 33.00
N ASP A 150 -5.60 2.74 33.21
CA ASP A 150 -5.98 3.17 34.57
C ASP A 150 -7.14 2.31 35.03
N LEU A 151 -6.85 1.38 35.95
CA LEU A 151 -7.83 0.43 36.50
C LEU A 151 -8.44 0.91 37.84
N LYS A 152 -8.34 2.22 38.16
CA LYS A 152 -8.92 2.80 39.36
C LYS A 152 -10.41 3.02 39.22
#